data_8e7408d7505d56486bd1468bc4c42232
#
_entry.id   8e7408d7505d56486bd1468bc4c42232
#
_cell.length_a   1.000
_cell.length_b   1.000
_cell.length_c   1.000
_cell.angle_alpha   90.00
_cell.angle_beta   90.00
_cell.angle_gamma   90.00
#
_symmetry.space_group_name_H-M   'P 1'
#
loop_
_entity.id
_entity.type
_entity.pdbx_description
1 polymer ?
#
loop_
_entity_poly.entity_id
_entity_poly.type
_entity_poly.pdbx_seq_one_letter_code
_entity_poly.pdbx_strand_id
1 'polypeptide(L)'
;MLSTKKLNKKFGSLVVAQDIDLALPKGVRYALIGPNGAGKTTLINLITGMVAPDSGEILLGDENVTALQPYQRVKRGLVRTFQINTLFPHLSALESVTLAVLERDGHAHNWWRALSAFSAASDEAAAILTSLNLQKHLDKETRALAYGQQRLLEIALALATRPRVLLLDEPAAGVPKGESAELFAAVEGLSSELTVLFIEHDMEVVFRFATRILVMVGGRILVEGAPQEIARDERVREVYLGAGHAA
;
A
#
# COMPACT_ATOMS: atom_id res chain seq x y z
N MET A 1 4.77 -11.14 -10.11
CA MET A 1 5.18 -9.73 -9.98
C MET A 1 5.92 -9.48 -8.68
N LEU A 2 5.34 -9.72 -7.52
CA LEU A 2 5.97 -9.78 -6.20
C LEU A 2 5.78 -11.18 -5.63
N SER A 3 6.84 -11.79 -5.11
CA SER A 3 6.73 -13.09 -4.44
C SER A 3 7.67 -13.20 -3.24
N THR A 4 7.32 -14.08 -2.31
CA THR A 4 8.18 -14.49 -1.20
C THR A 4 8.35 -15.99 -1.22
N LYS A 5 9.51 -16.49 -0.76
CA LYS A 5 9.80 -17.90 -0.65
C LYS A 5 10.31 -18.20 0.77
N LYS A 6 9.53 -19.02 1.49
CA LYS A 6 9.82 -19.47 2.86
C LYS A 6 10.30 -18.32 3.76
N LEU A 7 9.57 -17.19 3.71
CA LEU A 7 9.95 -16.00 4.46
C LEU A 7 9.67 -16.20 5.95
N ASN A 8 10.70 -16.01 6.76
CA ASN A 8 10.64 -16.25 8.20
C ASN A 8 11.09 -15.02 8.99
N LYS A 9 10.42 -14.75 10.12
CA LYS A 9 10.81 -13.71 11.08
C LYS A 9 10.33 -14.03 12.47
N LYS A 10 11.22 -13.85 13.44
CA LYS A 10 10.90 -13.90 14.87
C LYS A 10 11.48 -12.69 15.61
N PHE A 11 10.82 -12.28 16.68
CA PHE A 11 11.32 -11.31 17.64
C PHE A 11 11.43 -11.98 19.00
N GLY A 12 12.64 -12.31 19.41
CA GLY A 12 12.87 -13.17 20.59
C GLY A 12 12.20 -14.53 20.38
N SER A 13 11.24 -14.89 21.27
CA SER A 13 10.44 -16.12 21.17
C SER A 13 9.20 -15.99 20.31
N LEU A 14 8.78 -14.76 19.94
CA LEU A 14 7.58 -14.52 19.14
C LEU A 14 7.86 -14.73 17.65
N VAL A 15 7.22 -15.75 17.05
CA VAL A 15 7.24 -15.98 15.61
C VAL A 15 6.16 -15.11 14.97
N VAL A 16 6.53 -14.23 14.03
CA VAL A 16 5.63 -13.27 13.38
C VAL A 16 5.49 -13.49 11.87
N ALA A 17 6.39 -14.26 11.28
CA ALA A 17 6.28 -14.81 9.94
C ALA A 17 6.93 -16.18 9.94
N GLN A 18 6.21 -17.19 9.44
CA GLN A 18 6.67 -18.57 9.37
C GLN A 18 6.33 -19.18 8.03
N ASP A 19 7.38 -19.49 7.27
CA ASP A 19 7.32 -20.12 5.96
C ASP A 19 6.32 -19.45 5.02
N ILE A 20 6.36 -18.08 4.96
CA ILE A 20 5.45 -17.32 4.13
C ILE A 20 5.85 -17.46 2.66
N ASP A 21 5.06 -18.21 1.92
CA ASP A 21 5.09 -18.27 0.46
C ASP A 21 3.93 -17.43 -0.08
N LEU A 22 4.26 -16.39 -0.85
CA LEU A 22 3.31 -15.44 -1.42
C LEU A 22 3.63 -15.26 -2.90
N ALA A 23 2.61 -15.19 -3.74
CA ALA A 23 2.76 -14.87 -5.15
C ALA A 23 1.67 -13.89 -5.59
N LEU A 24 2.05 -12.62 -5.79
CA LEU A 24 1.17 -11.58 -6.31
C LEU A 24 1.44 -11.41 -7.81
N PRO A 25 0.54 -11.87 -8.70
CA PRO A 25 0.62 -11.61 -10.13
C PRO A 25 0.55 -10.10 -10.45
N LYS A 26 0.88 -9.74 -11.67
CA LYS A 26 0.77 -8.37 -12.17
C LYS A 26 -0.71 -7.96 -12.26
N GLY A 27 -1.03 -6.74 -11.86
CA GLY A 27 -2.34 -6.15 -12.06
C GLY A 27 -3.44 -6.63 -11.12
N VAL A 28 -3.10 -7.41 -10.09
CA VAL A 28 -4.08 -7.91 -9.11
C VAL A 28 -4.22 -6.99 -7.91
N ARG A 29 -5.39 -7.00 -7.29
CA ARG A 29 -5.68 -6.35 -6.01
C ARG A 29 -5.88 -7.41 -4.94
N TYR A 30 -4.87 -7.57 -4.08
CA TYR A 30 -4.91 -8.48 -2.95
C TYR A 30 -5.25 -7.73 -1.67
N ALA A 31 -6.18 -8.25 -0.90
CA ALA A 31 -6.36 -7.86 0.50
C ALA A 31 -5.60 -8.84 1.41
N LEU A 32 -4.88 -8.32 2.38
CA LEU A 32 -4.29 -9.09 3.47
C LEU A 32 -5.10 -8.85 4.73
N ILE A 33 -5.82 -9.87 5.18
CA ILE A 33 -6.68 -9.83 6.37
C ILE A 33 -6.19 -10.79 7.44
N GLY A 34 -6.71 -10.66 8.65
CA GLY A 34 -6.40 -11.53 9.79
C GLY A 34 -6.58 -10.79 11.11
N PRO A 35 -6.64 -11.48 12.23
CA PRO A 35 -6.80 -10.87 13.56
C PRO A 35 -5.62 -9.94 13.91
N ASN A 36 -5.81 -9.15 14.97
CA ASN A 36 -4.72 -8.34 15.52
C ASN A 36 -3.61 -9.27 16.01
N GLY A 37 -2.35 -8.86 15.73
CA GLY A 37 -1.19 -9.69 16.04
C GLY A 37 -0.92 -10.85 15.08
N ALA A 38 -1.69 -11.00 13.98
CA ALA A 38 -1.46 -12.06 12.99
C ALA A 38 -0.11 -11.95 12.25
N GLY A 39 0.56 -10.77 12.28
CA GLY A 39 1.81 -10.54 11.60
C GLY A 39 1.71 -9.71 10.30
N LYS A 40 0.53 -9.19 9.95
CA LYS A 40 0.26 -8.45 8.71
C LYS A 40 1.22 -7.28 8.48
N THR A 41 1.30 -6.36 9.45
CA THR A 41 2.21 -5.20 9.36
C THR A 41 3.68 -5.65 9.33
N THR A 42 4.03 -6.73 10.03
CA THR A 42 5.39 -7.28 9.96
C THR A 42 5.69 -7.82 8.56
N LEU A 43 4.74 -8.52 7.93
CA LEU A 43 4.91 -8.99 6.55
C LEU A 43 5.13 -7.82 5.59
N ILE A 44 4.35 -6.75 5.69
CA ILE A 44 4.57 -5.52 4.91
C ILE A 44 5.97 -4.93 5.19
N ASN A 45 6.39 -4.87 6.45
CA ASN A 45 7.73 -4.36 6.82
C ASN A 45 8.86 -5.23 6.26
N LEU A 46 8.70 -6.53 6.21
CA LEU A 46 9.65 -7.46 5.56
C LEU A 46 9.70 -7.20 4.04
N ILE A 47 8.54 -7.14 3.38
CA ILE A 47 8.44 -6.89 1.94
C ILE A 47 9.06 -5.53 1.57
N THR A 48 8.87 -4.50 2.39
CA THR A 48 9.39 -3.15 2.13
C THR A 48 10.85 -2.97 2.55
N GLY A 49 11.42 -3.92 3.30
CA GLY A 49 12.81 -3.85 3.79
C GLY A 49 13.00 -3.00 5.05
N MET A 50 11.90 -2.58 5.69
CA MET A 50 11.95 -1.91 7.00
C MET A 50 12.41 -2.86 8.11
N VAL A 51 12.17 -4.14 7.92
CA VAL A 51 12.65 -5.23 8.78
C VAL A 51 13.32 -6.27 7.90
N ALA A 52 14.49 -6.74 8.29
CA ALA A 52 15.17 -7.83 7.62
C ALA A 52 14.56 -9.19 8.02
N PRO A 53 14.32 -10.11 7.09
CA PRO A 53 13.91 -11.47 7.42
C PRO A 53 15.06 -12.23 8.10
N ASP A 54 14.71 -13.26 8.85
CA ASP A 54 15.69 -14.18 9.42
C ASP A 54 16.11 -15.24 8.39
N SER A 55 15.20 -15.61 7.50
CA SER A 55 15.45 -16.47 6.34
C SER A 55 14.37 -16.30 5.27
N GLY A 56 14.61 -16.87 4.09
CA GLY A 56 13.72 -16.79 2.94
C GLY A 56 14.11 -15.68 1.98
N GLU A 57 13.33 -15.54 0.91
CA GLU A 57 13.61 -14.62 -0.18
C GLU A 57 12.39 -13.76 -0.52
N ILE A 58 12.66 -12.53 -0.97
CA ILE A 58 11.67 -11.60 -1.51
C ILE A 58 12.10 -11.26 -2.93
N LEU A 59 11.22 -11.51 -3.90
CA LEU A 59 11.50 -11.28 -5.31
C LEU A 59 10.51 -10.26 -5.90
N LEU A 60 11.04 -9.33 -6.68
CA LEU A 60 10.27 -8.37 -7.47
C LEU A 60 10.51 -8.64 -8.96
N GLY A 61 9.57 -9.31 -9.61
CA GLY A 61 9.83 -10.01 -10.87
C GLY A 61 10.83 -11.14 -10.66
N ASP A 62 11.92 -11.11 -11.40
CA ASP A 62 13.01 -12.09 -11.30
C ASP A 62 14.15 -11.59 -10.40
N GLU A 63 14.08 -10.36 -9.91
CA GLU A 63 15.12 -9.75 -9.07
C GLU A 63 14.89 -10.09 -7.59
N ASN A 64 15.93 -10.65 -6.93
CA ASN A 64 15.95 -10.85 -5.48
C ASN A 64 16.24 -9.50 -4.80
N VAL A 65 15.26 -8.99 -4.06
CA VAL A 65 15.34 -7.69 -3.36
C VAL A 65 15.52 -7.85 -1.85
N THR A 66 15.73 -9.05 -1.36
CA THR A 66 15.75 -9.38 0.07
C THR A 66 16.77 -8.54 0.86
N ALA A 67 17.98 -8.35 0.33
CA ALA A 67 19.04 -7.59 0.99
C ALA A 67 19.01 -6.09 0.70
N LEU A 68 18.08 -5.62 -0.16
CA LEU A 68 18.02 -4.21 -0.56
C LEU A 68 17.38 -3.35 0.53
N GLN A 69 17.93 -2.15 0.70
CA GLN A 69 17.38 -1.12 1.57
C GLN A 69 16.02 -0.60 1.04
N PRO A 70 15.13 -0.05 1.90
CA PRO A 70 13.81 0.42 1.49
C PRO A 70 13.83 1.35 0.28
N TYR A 71 14.69 2.37 0.27
CA TYR A 71 14.78 3.31 -0.85
C TYR A 71 15.20 2.66 -2.17
N GLN A 72 15.99 1.58 -2.11
CA GLN A 72 16.39 0.82 -3.30
C GLN A 72 15.21 0.02 -3.86
N ARG A 73 14.34 -0.51 -2.98
CA ARG A 73 13.09 -1.20 -3.38
C ARG A 73 12.11 -0.22 -4.01
N VAL A 74 12.00 1.00 -3.46
CA VAL A 74 11.18 2.08 -4.05
C VAL A 74 11.64 2.39 -5.48
N LYS A 75 12.95 2.56 -5.70
CA LYS A 75 13.51 2.79 -7.05
C LYS A 75 13.26 1.64 -8.04
N ARG A 76 12.89 0.45 -7.56
CA ARG A 76 12.49 -0.70 -8.37
C ARG A 76 10.98 -0.82 -8.54
N GLY A 77 10.24 0.12 -7.98
CA GLY A 77 8.79 0.21 -8.08
C GLY A 77 8.03 -0.61 -7.02
N LEU A 78 8.65 -0.95 -5.89
CA LEU A 78 7.95 -1.49 -4.71
C LEU A 78 7.74 -0.37 -3.70
N VAL A 79 6.52 0.16 -3.65
CA VAL A 79 6.20 1.37 -2.90
C VAL A 79 5.12 1.08 -1.86
N ARG A 80 5.22 1.72 -0.70
CA ARG A 80 4.23 1.66 0.38
C ARG A 80 3.76 3.06 0.73
N THR A 81 2.46 3.22 0.95
CA THR A 81 1.93 4.36 1.71
C THR A 81 2.09 4.11 3.21
N PHE A 82 2.28 5.16 3.98
CA PHE A 82 2.43 5.06 5.43
C PHE A 82 1.10 5.35 6.13
N GLN A 83 0.88 4.72 7.28
CA GLN A 83 -0.30 4.93 8.11
C GLN A 83 -0.29 6.30 8.81
N ILE A 84 0.91 6.89 9.04
CA ILE A 84 1.09 8.21 9.63
C ILE A 84 1.17 9.24 8.53
N ASN A 85 0.32 10.26 8.63
CA ASN A 85 0.26 11.36 7.68
C ASN A 85 1.54 12.22 7.78
N THR A 86 2.44 12.10 6.81
CA THR A 86 3.72 12.85 6.75
C THR A 86 3.71 13.91 5.65
N LEU A 87 2.53 14.38 5.25
CA LEU A 87 2.38 15.36 4.19
C LEU A 87 2.94 16.73 4.59
N PHE A 88 3.45 17.48 3.62
CA PHE A 88 3.90 18.86 3.82
C PHE A 88 2.68 19.80 3.94
N PRO A 89 2.36 20.32 5.15
CA PRO A 89 1.08 21.00 5.39
C PRO A 89 0.91 22.31 4.62
N HIS A 90 2.00 22.98 4.26
CA HIS A 90 2.02 24.28 3.60
C HIS A 90 2.20 24.21 2.07
N LEU A 91 2.45 23.03 1.52
CA LEU A 91 2.47 22.84 0.08
C LEU A 91 1.07 22.54 -0.43
N SER A 92 0.76 22.98 -1.63
CA SER A 92 -0.44 22.55 -2.33
C SER A 92 -0.33 21.07 -2.74
N ALA A 93 -1.47 20.45 -3.07
CA ALA A 93 -1.49 19.08 -3.57
C ALA A 93 -0.62 18.95 -4.84
N LEU A 94 -0.73 19.92 -5.76
CA LEU A 94 0.03 19.94 -7.00
C LEU A 94 1.54 20.07 -6.72
N GLU A 95 1.94 21.01 -5.87
CA GLU A 95 3.35 21.19 -5.50
C GLU A 95 3.94 19.94 -4.88
N SER A 96 3.21 19.30 -3.96
CA SER A 96 3.64 18.08 -3.27
C SER A 96 3.92 16.95 -4.26
N VAL A 97 2.99 16.69 -5.19
CA VAL A 97 3.15 15.61 -6.18
C VAL A 97 4.20 15.98 -7.24
N THR A 98 4.30 17.27 -7.63
CA THR A 98 5.35 17.73 -8.53
C THR A 98 6.74 17.48 -7.96
N LEU A 99 6.95 17.76 -6.67
CA LEU A 99 8.22 17.46 -5.99
C LEU A 99 8.56 15.97 -6.02
N ALA A 100 7.58 15.10 -5.82
CA ALA A 100 7.79 13.64 -5.89
C ALA A 100 8.16 13.18 -7.30
N VAL A 101 7.55 13.77 -8.34
CA VAL A 101 7.93 13.53 -9.75
C VAL A 101 9.37 13.98 -10.00
N LEU A 102 9.75 15.18 -9.54
CA LEU A 102 11.10 15.72 -9.70
C LEU A 102 12.16 14.89 -8.96
N GLU A 103 11.86 14.39 -7.77
CA GLU A 103 12.75 13.48 -7.04
C GLU A 103 12.97 12.18 -7.82
N ARG A 104 11.91 11.57 -8.32
CA ARG A 104 11.99 10.36 -9.15
C ARG A 104 12.89 10.58 -10.37
N ASP A 105 12.74 11.72 -11.04
CA ASP A 105 13.46 12.04 -12.28
C ASP A 105 14.87 12.60 -12.03
N GLY A 106 15.30 12.68 -10.75
CA GLY A 106 16.64 13.12 -10.36
C GLY A 106 16.85 14.64 -10.43
N HIS A 107 15.76 15.43 -10.46
CA HIS A 107 15.79 16.89 -10.56
C HIS A 107 15.65 17.60 -9.21
N ALA A 108 15.47 16.90 -8.11
CA ALA A 108 15.26 17.48 -6.78
C ALA A 108 16.44 18.34 -6.28
N HIS A 109 17.64 18.19 -6.85
CA HIS A 109 18.80 19.02 -6.50
C HIS A 109 18.78 20.43 -7.12
N ASN A 110 17.83 20.72 -8.02
CA ASN A 110 17.70 22.03 -8.69
C ASN A 110 16.84 23.01 -7.86
N TRP A 111 17.11 23.11 -6.56
CA TRP A 111 16.30 23.86 -5.58
C TRP A 111 16.24 25.38 -5.81
N TRP A 112 17.11 25.95 -6.68
CA TRP A 112 17.08 27.37 -7.09
C TRP A 112 16.14 27.68 -8.25
N ARG A 113 15.56 26.67 -8.89
CA ARG A 113 14.55 26.86 -9.95
C ARG A 113 13.15 26.79 -9.36
N ALA A 114 12.30 27.75 -9.73
CA ALA A 114 10.89 27.70 -9.34
C ALA A 114 10.22 26.45 -9.89
N LEU A 115 9.26 25.86 -9.15
CA LEU A 115 8.49 24.71 -9.59
C LEU A 115 7.78 24.96 -10.92
N SER A 116 7.33 26.20 -11.19
CA SER A 116 6.73 26.61 -12.45
C SER A 116 7.64 26.44 -13.68
N ALA A 117 8.95 26.27 -13.49
CA ALA A 117 9.89 26.01 -14.57
C ALA A 117 9.90 24.52 -15.02
N PHE A 118 9.15 23.65 -14.32
CA PHE A 118 9.07 22.21 -14.58
C PHE A 118 7.67 21.81 -15.05
N SER A 119 7.19 22.43 -16.14
CA SER A 119 5.81 22.22 -16.64
C SER A 119 5.46 20.75 -16.84
N ALA A 120 6.35 19.95 -17.46
CA ALA A 120 6.12 18.53 -17.69
C ALA A 120 5.90 17.73 -16.39
N ALA A 121 6.65 18.03 -15.31
CA ALA A 121 6.47 17.39 -14.02
C ALA A 121 5.15 17.83 -13.36
N SER A 122 4.78 19.11 -13.51
CA SER A 122 3.51 19.65 -13.03
C SER A 122 2.31 19.06 -13.77
N ASP A 123 2.42 18.89 -15.10
CA ASP A 123 1.37 18.26 -15.92
C ASP A 123 1.17 16.79 -15.53
N GLU A 124 2.26 16.04 -15.31
CA GLU A 124 2.18 14.66 -14.81
C GLU A 124 1.55 14.62 -13.41
N ALA A 125 1.95 15.51 -12.50
CA ALA A 125 1.37 15.61 -11.17
C ALA A 125 -0.13 15.90 -11.21
N ALA A 126 -0.56 16.84 -12.06
CA ALA A 126 -1.97 17.16 -12.25
C ALA A 126 -2.77 15.96 -12.81
N ALA A 127 -2.19 15.19 -13.74
CA ALA A 127 -2.80 13.97 -14.27
C ALA A 127 -2.96 12.90 -13.18
N ILE A 128 -1.95 12.68 -12.33
CA ILE A 128 -2.03 11.75 -11.18
C ILE A 128 -3.13 12.19 -10.22
N LEU A 129 -3.17 13.47 -9.83
CA LEU A 129 -4.20 13.99 -8.92
C LEU A 129 -5.60 13.87 -9.51
N THR A 130 -5.74 14.09 -10.82
CA THR A 130 -7.02 13.94 -11.54
C THR A 130 -7.48 12.48 -11.54
N SER A 131 -6.58 11.52 -11.70
CA SER A 131 -6.92 10.08 -11.64
C SER A 131 -7.45 9.65 -10.27
N LEU A 132 -7.16 10.41 -9.24
CA LEU A 132 -7.62 10.21 -7.86
C LEU A 132 -8.76 11.16 -7.45
N ASN A 133 -9.43 11.81 -8.41
CA ASN A 133 -10.54 12.76 -8.19
C ASN A 133 -10.16 14.01 -7.37
N LEU A 134 -8.86 14.39 -7.36
CA LEU A 134 -8.37 15.59 -6.66
C LEU A 134 -8.22 16.82 -7.57
N GLN A 135 -8.73 16.81 -8.79
CA GLN A 135 -8.59 17.91 -9.77
C GLN A 135 -9.14 19.25 -9.28
N LYS A 136 -10.12 19.27 -8.36
CA LYS A 136 -10.67 20.50 -7.75
C LYS A 136 -9.85 21.05 -6.60
N HIS A 137 -8.76 20.35 -6.24
CA HIS A 137 -7.97 20.64 -5.04
C HIS A 137 -6.48 20.82 -5.36
N LEU A 138 -6.10 21.01 -6.63
CA LEU A 138 -4.71 21.10 -7.07
C LEU A 138 -3.93 22.19 -6.30
N ASP A 139 -4.50 23.39 -6.20
CA ASP A 139 -3.88 24.56 -5.57
C ASP A 139 -4.18 24.68 -4.07
N LYS A 140 -4.90 23.70 -3.51
CA LYS A 140 -5.28 23.72 -2.11
C LYS A 140 -4.12 23.24 -1.24
N GLU A 141 -3.76 24.03 -0.20
CA GLU A 141 -2.77 23.58 0.78
C GLU A 141 -3.19 22.26 1.42
N THR A 142 -2.24 21.35 1.61
CA THR A 142 -2.46 20.03 2.15
C THR A 142 -3.22 20.04 3.48
N ARG A 143 -2.88 20.97 4.38
CA ARG A 143 -3.58 21.12 5.69
C ARG A 143 -5.05 21.50 5.57
N ALA A 144 -5.48 22.07 4.44
CA ALA A 144 -6.85 22.49 4.19
C ALA A 144 -7.69 21.42 3.47
N LEU A 145 -7.07 20.29 3.10
CA LEU A 145 -7.77 19.13 2.54
C LEU A 145 -8.54 18.38 3.63
N ALA A 146 -9.69 17.82 3.30
CA ALA A 146 -10.37 16.85 4.15
C ALA A 146 -9.50 15.61 4.36
N TYR A 147 -9.72 14.86 5.45
CA TYR A 147 -8.85 13.74 5.81
C TYR A 147 -8.78 12.66 4.71
N GLY A 148 -9.92 12.30 4.09
CA GLY A 148 -9.95 11.37 2.95
C GLY A 148 -9.18 11.88 1.73
N GLN A 149 -9.22 13.22 1.48
CA GLN A 149 -8.43 13.84 0.40
C GLN A 149 -6.93 13.81 0.69
N GLN A 150 -6.53 13.96 1.96
CA GLN A 150 -5.12 13.80 2.36
C GLN A 150 -4.65 12.36 2.13
N ARG A 151 -5.49 11.36 2.41
CA ARG A 151 -5.19 9.95 2.10
C ARG A 151 -5.02 9.69 0.60
N LEU A 152 -5.88 10.31 -0.23
CA LEU A 152 -5.72 10.25 -1.69
C LEU A 152 -4.43 10.94 -2.15
N LEU A 153 -4.02 12.04 -1.51
CA LEU A 153 -2.75 12.71 -1.80
C LEU A 153 -1.54 11.83 -1.44
N GLU A 154 -1.58 11.06 -0.34
CA GLU A 154 -0.54 10.07 -0.01
C GLU A 154 -0.41 9.00 -1.11
N ILE A 155 -1.54 8.54 -1.64
CA ILE A 155 -1.54 7.61 -2.77
C ILE A 155 -0.98 8.29 -4.03
N ALA A 156 -1.32 9.56 -4.29
CA ALA A 156 -0.77 10.34 -5.40
C ALA A 156 0.76 10.45 -5.33
N LEU A 157 1.32 10.72 -4.14
CA LEU A 157 2.75 10.74 -3.92
C LEU A 157 3.42 9.39 -4.19
N ALA A 158 2.77 8.30 -3.79
CA ALA A 158 3.24 6.95 -4.11
C ALA A 158 3.20 6.69 -5.62
N LEU A 159 2.12 7.08 -6.32
CA LEU A 159 1.97 6.93 -7.76
C LEU A 159 2.99 7.75 -8.55
N ALA A 160 3.38 8.94 -8.05
CA ALA A 160 4.42 9.79 -8.65
C ALA A 160 5.76 9.06 -8.82
N THR A 161 6.03 8.04 -8.01
CA THR A 161 7.23 7.20 -8.14
C THR A 161 7.11 6.12 -9.22
N ARG A 162 5.99 6.04 -9.94
CA ARG A 162 5.65 5.01 -10.96
C ARG A 162 5.79 3.58 -10.41
N PRO A 163 5.03 3.21 -9.38
CA PRO A 163 5.14 1.90 -8.75
C PRO A 163 4.70 0.77 -9.70
N ARG A 164 5.34 -0.39 -9.56
CA ARG A 164 4.92 -1.68 -10.13
C ARG A 164 4.05 -2.44 -9.11
N VAL A 165 4.37 -2.26 -7.83
CA VAL A 165 3.65 -2.83 -6.68
C VAL A 165 3.40 -1.72 -5.67
N LEU A 166 2.14 -1.51 -5.31
CA LEU A 166 1.70 -0.54 -4.30
C LEU A 166 1.16 -1.28 -3.07
N LEU A 167 1.75 -0.99 -1.92
CA LEU A 167 1.33 -1.53 -0.64
C LEU A 167 0.58 -0.44 0.14
N LEU A 168 -0.69 -0.69 0.45
CA LEU A 168 -1.56 0.21 1.21
C LEU A 168 -1.80 -0.39 2.60
N ASP A 169 -1.36 0.31 3.63
CA ASP A 169 -1.50 -0.15 5.01
C ASP A 169 -2.63 0.64 5.70
N GLU A 170 -3.79 0.03 5.82
CA GLU A 170 -5.02 0.59 6.37
C GLU A 170 -5.36 1.98 5.78
N PRO A 171 -5.50 2.10 4.45
CA PRO A 171 -5.68 3.39 3.78
C PRO A 171 -6.96 4.11 4.21
N ALA A 172 -7.99 3.39 4.66
CA ALA A 172 -9.23 3.96 5.18
C ALA A 172 -9.23 4.21 6.70
N ALA A 173 -8.12 3.93 7.42
CA ALA A 173 -8.08 4.17 8.86
C ALA A 173 -8.32 5.65 9.20
N GLY A 174 -9.35 5.93 10.03
CA GLY A 174 -9.75 7.28 10.41
C GLY A 174 -10.56 8.04 9.35
N VAL A 175 -10.79 7.46 8.18
CA VAL A 175 -11.65 8.04 7.13
C VAL A 175 -13.11 7.72 7.45
N PRO A 176 -14.05 8.69 7.39
CA PRO A 176 -15.47 8.42 7.55
C PRO A 176 -15.96 7.38 6.53
N LYS A 177 -16.90 6.49 6.93
CA LYS A 177 -17.37 5.39 6.08
C LYS A 177 -17.84 5.82 4.67
N GLY A 178 -18.45 7.00 4.54
CA GLY A 178 -18.86 7.53 3.22
C GLY A 178 -17.68 7.86 2.30
N GLU A 179 -16.59 8.38 2.87
CA GLU A 179 -15.39 8.78 2.12
C GLU A 179 -14.45 7.59 1.84
N SER A 180 -14.48 6.54 2.65
CA SER A 180 -13.67 5.33 2.43
C SER A 180 -14.02 4.62 1.13
N ALA A 181 -15.30 4.58 0.77
CA ALA A 181 -15.75 4.02 -0.50
C ALA A 181 -15.22 4.83 -1.71
N GLU A 182 -15.17 6.16 -1.61
CA GLU A 182 -14.59 7.04 -2.64
C GLU A 182 -13.09 6.82 -2.80
N LEU A 183 -12.37 6.68 -1.68
CA LEU A 183 -10.95 6.37 -1.67
C LEU A 183 -10.66 5.07 -2.42
N PHE A 184 -11.37 3.99 -2.10
CA PHE A 184 -11.17 2.71 -2.76
C PHE A 184 -11.65 2.72 -4.22
N ALA A 185 -12.71 3.46 -4.56
CA ALA A 185 -13.13 3.66 -5.94
C ALA A 185 -12.04 4.36 -6.78
N ALA A 186 -11.34 5.35 -6.20
CA ALA A 186 -10.20 5.97 -6.85
C ALA A 186 -9.04 4.96 -7.05
N VAL A 187 -8.75 4.13 -6.05
CA VAL A 187 -7.75 3.04 -6.18
C VAL A 187 -8.16 2.01 -7.22
N GLU A 188 -9.45 1.72 -7.34
CA GLU A 188 -9.99 0.79 -8.35
C GLU A 188 -9.80 1.32 -9.77
N GLY A 189 -9.91 2.64 -9.97
CA GLY A 189 -9.67 3.32 -11.24
C GLY A 189 -8.22 3.39 -11.68
N LEU A 190 -7.26 2.94 -10.86
CA LEU A 190 -5.84 2.93 -11.22
C LEU A 190 -5.55 1.89 -12.32
N SER A 191 -4.39 2.05 -12.96
CA SER A 191 -3.95 1.17 -14.03
C SER A 191 -4.06 -0.32 -13.66
N SER A 192 -4.61 -1.12 -14.57
CA SER A 192 -4.66 -2.58 -14.46
C SER A 192 -3.27 -3.25 -14.48
N GLU A 193 -2.23 -2.50 -14.79
CA GLU A 193 -0.84 -2.97 -14.73
C GLU A 193 -0.26 -2.90 -13.31
N LEU A 194 -0.85 -2.09 -12.43
CA LEU A 194 -0.42 -1.88 -11.05
C LEU A 194 -0.89 -3.04 -10.17
N THR A 195 0.05 -3.71 -9.51
CA THR A 195 -0.27 -4.70 -8.48
C THR A 195 -0.49 -3.98 -7.15
N VAL A 196 -1.61 -4.22 -6.48
CA VAL A 196 -1.94 -3.62 -5.20
C VAL A 196 -2.08 -4.71 -4.13
N LEU A 197 -1.40 -4.53 -3.00
CA LEU A 197 -1.65 -5.29 -1.77
C LEU A 197 -2.08 -4.31 -0.69
N PHE A 198 -3.24 -4.51 -0.10
CA PHE A 198 -3.74 -3.65 0.95
C PHE A 198 -4.13 -4.43 2.20
N ILE A 199 -3.89 -3.84 3.37
CA ILE A 199 -4.39 -4.33 4.65
C ILE A 199 -5.64 -3.52 4.98
N GLU A 200 -6.72 -4.19 5.34
CA GLU A 200 -7.96 -3.57 5.80
C GLU A 200 -8.67 -4.45 6.83
N HIS A 201 -9.45 -3.79 7.69
CA HIS A 201 -10.27 -4.44 8.71
C HIS A 201 -11.76 -4.37 8.38
N ASP A 202 -12.18 -3.46 7.51
CA ASP A 202 -13.55 -3.37 7.01
C ASP A 202 -13.79 -4.43 5.93
N MET A 203 -14.52 -5.47 6.30
CA MET A 203 -14.79 -6.59 5.40
C MET A 203 -15.65 -6.19 4.21
N GLU A 204 -16.50 -5.16 4.31
CA GLU A 204 -17.29 -4.66 3.16
C GLU A 204 -16.35 -4.10 2.09
N VAL A 205 -15.36 -3.32 2.52
CA VAL A 205 -14.30 -2.79 1.67
C VAL A 205 -13.48 -3.93 1.06
N VAL A 206 -13.04 -4.87 1.87
CA VAL A 206 -12.24 -6.02 1.42
C VAL A 206 -12.98 -6.81 0.34
N PHE A 207 -14.23 -7.22 0.59
CA PHE A 207 -15.01 -8.02 -0.36
C PHE A 207 -15.38 -7.27 -1.64
N ARG A 208 -15.49 -5.96 -1.58
CA ARG A 208 -15.82 -5.13 -2.74
C ARG A 208 -14.62 -4.90 -3.65
N PHE A 209 -13.44 -4.61 -3.10
CA PHE A 209 -12.29 -4.12 -3.87
C PHE A 209 -11.17 -5.14 -4.11
N ALA A 210 -11.10 -6.21 -3.31
CA ALA A 210 -10.12 -7.26 -3.53
C ALA A 210 -10.54 -8.19 -4.69
N THR A 211 -9.59 -8.53 -5.55
CA THR A 211 -9.75 -9.62 -6.51
C THR A 211 -9.40 -10.97 -5.87
N ARG A 212 -8.51 -10.96 -4.88
CA ARG A 212 -8.13 -12.11 -4.05
C ARG A 212 -7.85 -11.66 -2.62
N ILE A 213 -8.02 -12.56 -1.69
CA ILE A 213 -7.83 -12.32 -0.26
C ILE A 213 -6.82 -13.33 0.29
N LEU A 214 -5.86 -12.83 1.06
CA LEU A 214 -4.93 -13.59 1.87
C LEU A 214 -5.36 -13.48 3.33
N VAL A 215 -5.58 -14.60 3.98
CA VAL A 215 -5.89 -14.65 5.41
C VAL A 215 -4.65 -15.08 6.17
N MET A 216 -4.16 -14.22 7.06
CA MET A 216 -2.98 -14.46 7.87
C MET A 216 -3.36 -14.68 9.33
N VAL A 217 -2.82 -15.75 9.94
CA VAL A 217 -3.06 -16.10 11.35
C VAL A 217 -1.77 -16.63 11.96
N GLY A 218 -1.38 -16.10 13.13
CA GLY A 218 -0.22 -16.58 13.85
C GLY A 218 1.08 -16.64 13.04
N GLY A 219 1.31 -15.64 12.19
CA GLY A 219 2.50 -15.58 11.35
C GLY A 219 2.49 -16.48 10.11
N ARG A 220 1.37 -17.10 9.75
CA ARG A 220 1.23 -17.99 8.57
C ARG A 220 0.10 -17.54 7.66
N ILE A 221 0.18 -17.85 6.38
CA ILE A 221 -0.96 -17.76 5.48
C ILE A 221 -1.85 -18.98 5.74
N LEU A 222 -3.05 -18.73 6.24
CA LEU A 222 -4.04 -19.77 6.52
C LEU A 222 -4.71 -20.25 5.23
N VAL A 223 -5.11 -19.31 4.40
CA VAL A 223 -5.80 -19.55 3.13
C VAL A 223 -5.68 -18.34 2.20
N GLU A 224 -5.69 -18.62 0.91
CA GLU A 224 -5.79 -17.64 -0.17
C GLU A 224 -6.94 -18.04 -1.09
N GLY A 225 -7.76 -17.06 -1.51
CA GLY A 225 -8.89 -17.36 -2.40
C GLY A 225 -9.56 -16.11 -2.95
N ALA A 226 -10.55 -16.32 -3.83
CA ALA A 226 -11.47 -15.28 -4.25
C ALA A 226 -12.35 -14.84 -3.06
N PRO A 227 -12.90 -13.60 -3.06
CA PRO A 227 -13.74 -13.13 -1.96
C PRO A 227 -14.88 -14.09 -1.57
N GLN A 228 -15.56 -14.69 -2.57
CA GLN A 228 -16.66 -15.63 -2.35
C GLN A 228 -16.21 -16.96 -1.73
N GLU A 229 -14.98 -17.40 -2.03
CA GLU A 229 -14.38 -18.60 -1.46
C GLU A 229 -14.03 -18.35 0.02
N ILE A 230 -13.39 -17.21 0.30
CA ILE A 230 -12.99 -16.81 1.66
C ILE A 230 -14.21 -16.62 2.56
N ALA A 231 -15.30 -16.04 2.06
CA ALA A 231 -16.53 -15.84 2.83
C ALA A 231 -17.19 -17.16 3.28
N ARG A 232 -16.92 -18.27 2.59
CA ARG A 232 -17.48 -19.61 2.86
C ARG A 232 -16.50 -20.52 3.62
N ASP A 233 -15.24 -20.15 3.74
CA ASP A 233 -14.21 -20.97 4.39
C ASP A 233 -14.46 -21.04 5.91
N GLU A 234 -14.69 -22.24 6.42
CA GLU A 234 -14.99 -22.47 7.85
C GLU A 234 -13.83 -22.05 8.74
N ARG A 235 -12.59 -22.26 8.33
CA ARG A 235 -11.38 -21.85 9.08
C ARG A 235 -11.34 -20.35 9.27
N VAL A 236 -11.73 -19.58 8.23
CA VAL A 236 -11.80 -18.12 8.31
C VAL A 236 -12.90 -17.68 9.27
N ARG A 237 -14.08 -18.33 9.21
CA ARG A 237 -15.18 -18.06 10.13
C ARG A 237 -14.79 -18.31 11.59
N GLU A 238 -14.13 -19.42 11.87
CA GLU A 238 -13.66 -19.74 13.22
C GLU A 238 -12.70 -18.69 13.76
N VAL A 239 -11.76 -18.19 12.93
CA VAL A 239 -10.79 -17.15 13.31
C VAL A 239 -11.50 -15.83 13.68
N TYR A 240 -12.54 -15.45 12.95
CA TYR A 240 -13.25 -14.19 13.19
C TYR A 240 -14.38 -14.31 14.22
N LEU A 241 -15.06 -15.46 14.30
CA LEU A 241 -16.12 -15.72 15.30
C LEU A 241 -15.54 -16.16 16.64
N GLY A 242 -14.46 -16.94 16.64
CA GLY A 242 -13.77 -17.38 17.86
C GLY A 242 -13.10 -16.24 18.63
N ALA A 243 -12.67 -15.19 17.96
CA ALA A 243 -12.09 -13.99 18.59
C ALA A 243 -13.13 -13.12 19.35
N GLY A 244 -14.43 -13.33 19.10
CA GLY A 244 -15.52 -12.58 19.74
C GLY A 244 -16.03 -13.18 21.06
N HIS A 245 -15.57 -14.36 21.49
CA HIS A 245 -16.03 -15.05 22.69
C HIS A 245 -14.96 -15.17 23.80
N ALA A 246 -13.83 -14.48 23.65
CA ALA A 246 -12.77 -14.38 24.66
C ALA A 246 -12.62 -12.92 25.12
N ALA A 247 -13.69 -12.37 25.70
CA ALA A 247 -13.67 -11.09 26.44
C ALA A 247 -14.44 -11.26 27.72
#